data_7d6b7a0b1935c742c81703bbf87beae0
#
_entry.id   7d6b7a0b1935c742c81703bbf87beae0
#
_cell.length_a   1.000
_cell.length_b   1.000
_cell.length_c   1.000
_cell.angle_alpha   90.00
_cell.angle_beta   90.00
_cell.angle_gamma   90.00
#
_symmetry.space_group_name_H-M   'P 1'
#
loop_
_entity.id
_entity.type
_entity.pdbx_description
1 polymer ?
#
loop_
_entity_poly.entity_id
_entity_poly.type
_entity_poly.pdbx_seq_one_letter_code
_entity_poly.pdbx_strand_id
1 'polypeptide(L)'
;MSKVKEELAKWQPELSAEAREHIKRLRAEIEPRIALMRELRKALGLTQVEVARLLGVTQSNVSKIEVRGDPSLSVLARMADAKGKRLRLAVESPDGKEEASFALG
;
A
#
# COMPACT_ATOMS: atom_id res chain seq x y z
N MET A 1 3.56 16.89 -10.87
CA MET A 1 2.65 16.04 -10.08
C MET A 1 1.20 16.39 -10.30
N SER A 2 0.87 17.68 -10.40
CA SER A 2 -0.49 18.11 -10.75
C SER A 2 -0.95 17.61 -12.12
N LYS A 3 -0.03 17.46 -13.07
CA LYS A 3 -0.35 17.00 -14.43
C LYS A 3 -0.95 15.59 -14.47
N VAL A 4 -0.43 14.67 -13.66
CA VAL A 4 -0.94 13.30 -13.59
C VAL A 4 -2.32 13.27 -12.95
N LYS A 5 -2.53 14.04 -11.90
CA LYS A 5 -3.84 14.18 -11.25
C LYS A 5 -4.88 14.80 -12.18
N GLU A 6 -4.48 15.83 -12.94
CA GLU A 6 -5.36 16.48 -13.90
C GLU A 6 -5.74 15.55 -15.06
N GLU A 7 -4.78 14.79 -15.58
CA GLU A 7 -5.02 13.81 -16.62
C GLU A 7 -5.93 12.69 -16.14
N LEU A 8 -5.72 12.18 -14.94
CA LEU A 8 -6.58 11.15 -14.34
C LEU A 8 -8.00 11.67 -14.12
N ALA A 9 -8.15 12.91 -13.64
CA ALA A 9 -9.45 13.53 -13.42
C ALA A 9 -10.19 13.77 -14.73
N LYS A 10 -9.48 14.17 -15.78
CA LYS A 10 -10.04 14.36 -17.13
C LYS A 10 -10.42 13.02 -17.78
N TRP A 11 -9.71 11.98 -17.43
CA TRP A 11 -9.86 10.66 -18.05
C TRP A 11 -11.08 9.90 -17.51
N GLN A 12 -11.40 10.08 -16.23
CA GLN A 12 -12.48 9.35 -15.55
C GLN A 12 -13.86 9.48 -16.19
N PRO A 13 -14.31 10.67 -16.66
CA PRO A 13 -15.64 10.79 -17.26
C PRO A 13 -15.77 10.14 -18.63
N GLU A 14 -14.66 9.82 -19.29
CA GLU A 14 -14.64 9.31 -20.67
C GLU A 14 -14.42 7.79 -20.75
N LEU A 15 -14.45 7.10 -19.60
CA LEU A 15 -14.19 5.66 -19.57
C LEU A 15 -15.32 4.89 -20.24
N SER A 16 -14.96 4.05 -21.20
CA SER A 16 -15.89 3.11 -21.84
C SER A 16 -16.36 2.07 -20.83
N ALA A 17 -17.43 1.35 -21.17
CA ALA A 17 -17.92 0.24 -20.35
C ALA A 17 -16.85 -0.83 -20.15
N GLU A 18 -16.07 -1.10 -21.19
CA GLU A 18 -14.95 -2.06 -21.12
C GLU A 18 -13.85 -1.59 -20.16
N ALA A 19 -13.51 -0.31 -20.20
CA ALA A 19 -12.52 0.26 -19.29
C ALA A 19 -13.01 0.22 -17.85
N ARG A 20 -14.30 0.46 -17.61
CA ARG A 20 -14.90 0.36 -16.27
C ARG A 20 -14.83 -1.06 -15.73
N GLU A 21 -15.13 -2.05 -16.58
CA GLU A 21 -15.03 -3.46 -16.20
C GLU A 21 -13.58 -3.85 -15.89
N HIS A 22 -12.64 -3.34 -16.67
CA HIS A 22 -11.22 -3.57 -16.43
C HIS A 22 -10.78 -2.99 -15.08
N ILE A 23 -11.20 -1.76 -14.78
CA ILE A 23 -10.92 -1.11 -13.49
C ILE A 23 -11.55 -1.90 -12.34
N LYS A 24 -12.77 -2.39 -12.52
CA LYS A 24 -13.45 -3.23 -11.54
C LYS A 24 -12.66 -4.50 -11.23
N ARG A 25 -12.14 -5.16 -12.26
CA ARG A 25 -11.30 -6.35 -12.10
C ARG A 25 -9.99 -6.04 -11.40
N LEU A 26 -9.34 -4.93 -11.78
CA LEU A 26 -8.12 -4.47 -11.12
C LEU A 26 -8.37 -4.17 -9.64
N ARG A 27 -9.49 -3.55 -9.32
CA ARG A 27 -9.87 -3.30 -7.92
C ARG A 27 -10.07 -4.58 -7.15
N ALA A 28 -10.75 -5.56 -7.75
CA ALA A 28 -10.96 -6.86 -7.12
C ALA A 28 -9.64 -7.58 -6.84
N GLU A 29 -8.64 -7.43 -7.72
CA GLU A 29 -7.30 -7.97 -7.52
C GLU A 29 -6.50 -7.17 -6.49
N ILE A 30 -6.70 -5.86 -6.43
CA ILE A 30 -5.98 -4.95 -5.53
C ILE A 30 -6.57 -4.99 -4.12
N GLU A 31 -7.87 -5.20 -3.95
CA GLU A 31 -8.52 -5.23 -2.63
C GLU A 31 -7.82 -6.15 -1.62
N PRO A 32 -7.42 -7.38 -1.96
CA PRO A 32 -6.63 -8.19 -1.03
C PRO A 32 -5.28 -7.55 -0.67
N ARG A 33 -4.72 -6.72 -1.54
CA ARG A 33 -3.46 -6.00 -1.31
C ARG A 33 -3.64 -4.77 -0.44
N ILE A 34 -4.87 -4.23 -0.37
CA ILE A 34 -5.22 -3.10 0.49
C ILE A 34 -5.01 -3.46 1.97
N ALA A 35 -5.11 -4.73 2.31
CA ALA A 35 -4.86 -5.21 3.66
C ALA A 35 -3.36 -5.30 4.02
N LEU A 36 -2.46 -4.91 3.13
CA LEU A 36 -1.01 -5.06 3.31
C LEU A 36 -0.50 -4.47 4.62
N MET A 37 -0.90 -3.26 4.97
CA MET A 37 -0.45 -2.62 6.21
C MET A 37 -0.90 -3.40 7.44
N ARG A 38 -2.15 -3.87 7.44
CA ARG A 38 -2.69 -4.70 8.53
C ARG A 38 -1.94 -6.03 8.63
N GLU A 39 -1.73 -6.68 7.50
CA GLU A 39 -1.04 -7.96 7.46
C GLU A 39 0.41 -7.82 7.90
N LEU A 40 1.09 -6.78 7.45
CA LEU A 40 2.45 -6.49 7.88
C LEU A 40 2.49 -6.19 9.38
N ARG A 41 1.56 -5.38 9.88
CA ARG A 41 1.46 -5.08 11.31
C ARG A 41 1.31 -6.35 12.13
N LYS A 42 0.42 -7.24 11.72
CA LYS A 42 0.19 -8.51 12.40
C LYS A 42 1.41 -9.42 12.34
N ALA A 43 2.05 -9.49 11.18
CA ALA A 43 3.25 -10.30 10.98
C ALA A 43 4.40 -9.83 11.88
N LEU A 44 4.46 -8.52 12.15
CA LEU A 44 5.48 -7.93 13.02
C LEU A 44 5.07 -7.98 14.50
N GLY A 45 3.85 -8.41 14.81
CA GLY A 45 3.36 -8.45 16.19
C GLY A 45 3.07 -7.08 16.76
N LEU A 46 2.76 -6.09 15.93
CA LEU A 46 2.44 -4.73 16.37
C LEU A 46 0.93 -4.54 16.53
N THR A 47 0.54 -3.83 17.59
CA THR A 47 -0.84 -3.39 17.76
C THR A 47 -1.04 -2.06 17.02
N GLN A 48 -2.31 -1.69 16.78
CA GLN A 48 -2.62 -0.37 16.21
C GLN A 48 -2.13 0.77 17.11
N VAL A 49 -2.20 0.59 18.42
CA VAL A 49 -1.72 1.58 19.39
C VAL A 49 -0.21 1.77 19.26
N GLU A 50 0.53 0.69 19.12
CA GLU A 50 1.99 0.75 18.95
C GLU A 50 2.36 1.45 17.65
N VAL A 51 1.66 1.15 16.55
CA VAL A 51 1.87 1.82 15.27
C VAL A 51 1.53 3.32 15.37
N ALA A 52 0.46 3.65 16.08
CA ALA A 52 0.09 5.05 16.31
C ALA A 52 1.21 5.82 17.02
N ARG A 53 1.80 5.24 18.05
CA ARG A 53 2.94 5.83 18.76
C ARG A 53 4.15 5.99 17.84
N LEU A 54 4.43 4.96 17.06
CA LEU A 54 5.56 4.95 16.14
C LEU A 54 5.45 6.06 15.10
N LEU A 55 4.25 6.27 14.58
CA LEU A 55 3.99 7.26 13.53
C LEU A 55 3.65 8.65 14.06
N GLY A 56 3.44 8.78 15.37
CA GLY A 56 3.04 10.06 15.97
C GLY A 56 1.62 10.48 15.59
N VAL A 57 0.73 9.52 15.42
CA VAL A 57 -0.67 9.75 15.05
C VAL A 57 -1.59 9.06 16.04
N THR A 58 -2.90 9.25 15.88
CA THR A 58 -3.89 8.57 16.73
C THR A 58 -4.15 7.15 16.24
N GLN A 59 -4.63 6.29 17.13
CA GLN A 59 -5.07 4.95 16.74
C GLN A 59 -6.16 5.00 15.67
N SER A 60 -7.06 5.97 15.77
CA SER A 60 -8.12 6.20 14.78
C SER A 60 -7.52 6.47 13.40
N ASN A 61 -6.43 7.23 13.31
CA ASN A 61 -5.74 7.48 12.05
C ASN A 61 -5.08 6.21 11.50
N VAL A 62 -4.48 5.38 12.34
CA VAL A 62 -3.92 4.10 11.92
C VAL A 62 -5.03 3.23 11.32
N SER A 63 -6.17 3.16 11.99
CA SER A 63 -7.32 2.41 11.50
C SER A 63 -7.78 2.91 10.12
N LYS A 64 -7.84 4.22 9.94
CA LYS A 64 -8.21 4.84 8.65
C LYS A 64 -7.19 4.52 7.55
N ILE A 65 -5.90 4.56 7.87
CA ILE A 65 -4.85 4.21 6.90
C ILE A 65 -4.99 2.75 6.48
N GLU A 66 -5.23 1.85 7.43
CA GLU A 66 -5.43 0.43 7.14
C GLU A 66 -6.66 0.19 6.24
N VAL A 67 -7.75 0.90 6.51
CA VAL A 67 -8.98 0.79 5.71
C VAL A 67 -8.80 1.39 4.32
N ARG A 68 -8.10 2.54 4.23
CA ARG A 68 -7.82 3.20 2.95
C ARG A 68 -6.93 2.35 2.07
N GLY A 69 -6.03 1.57 2.66
CA GLY A 69 -5.22 0.59 1.97
C GLY A 69 -4.12 1.15 1.09
N ASP A 70 -3.65 2.36 1.39
CA ASP A 70 -2.59 3.01 0.62
C ASP A 70 -1.50 3.54 1.55
N PRO A 71 -0.81 2.67 2.30
CA PRO A 71 0.29 3.10 3.16
C PRO A 71 1.49 3.49 2.31
N SER A 72 2.22 4.52 2.75
CA SER A 72 3.46 4.87 2.09
C SER A 72 4.55 3.84 2.42
N LEU A 73 5.54 3.72 1.53
CA LEU A 73 6.68 2.84 1.76
C LEU A 73 7.44 3.23 3.02
N SER A 74 7.52 4.53 3.32
CA SER A 74 8.20 4.99 4.52
C SER A 74 7.49 4.55 5.79
N VAL A 75 6.16 4.50 5.81
CA VAL A 75 5.38 3.98 6.93
C VAL A 75 5.68 2.50 7.13
N LEU A 76 5.65 1.72 6.07
CA LEU A 76 5.94 0.28 6.13
C LEU A 76 7.38 0.02 6.61
N ALA A 77 8.33 0.79 6.11
CA ALA A 77 9.73 0.67 6.50
C ALA A 77 9.93 0.99 7.99
N ARG A 78 9.26 2.02 8.50
CA ARG A 78 9.31 2.39 9.92
C ARG A 78 8.75 1.30 10.82
N MET A 79 7.67 0.65 10.39
CA MET A 79 7.09 -0.47 11.12
C MET A 79 8.07 -1.64 11.21
N ALA A 80 8.71 -1.99 10.12
CA ALA A 80 9.71 -3.05 10.09
C ALA A 80 10.91 -2.70 10.96
N ASP A 81 11.43 -1.47 10.84
CA ASP A 81 12.55 -0.97 11.63
C ASP A 81 12.28 -1.06 13.14
N ALA A 82 11.07 -0.75 13.56
CA ALA A 82 10.69 -0.79 14.98
C ALA A 82 10.84 -2.20 15.58
N LYS A 83 10.82 -3.23 14.75
CA LYS A 83 11.00 -4.62 15.17
C LYS A 83 12.37 -5.18 14.77
N GLY A 84 13.31 -4.32 14.42
CA GLY A 84 14.65 -4.74 14.00
C GLY A 84 14.66 -5.49 12.68
N LYS A 85 13.64 -5.30 11.86
CA LYS A 85 13.50 -5.95 10.55
C LYS A 85 13.75 -4.95 9.44
N ARG A 86 14.01 -5.46 8.25
CA ARG A 86 14.23 -4.66 7.06
C ARG A 86 13.15 -4.95 6.04
N LEU A 87 12.56 -3.88 5.51
CA LEU A 87 11.62 -4.01 4.41
C LEU A 87 12.38 -4.06 3.09
N ARG A 88 12.00 -4.99 2.22
CA ARG A 88 12.56 -5.08 0.87
C ARG A 88 11.45 -4.98 -0.15
N LEU A 89 11.72 -4.27 -1.23
CA LEU A 89 10.83 -4.17 -2.38
C LEU A 89 11.42 -5.04 -3.50
N ALA A 90 10.66 -6.00 -3.95
CA ALA A 90 11.05 -6.87 -5.05
C ALA A 90 10.16 -6.65 -6.26
N VAL A 91 10.76 -6.64 -7.43
CA VAL A 91 10.02 -6.59 -8.70
C VAL A 91 10.19 -7.96 -9.36
N GLU A 92 9.08 -8.61 -9.65
CA GLU A 92 9.06 -9.93 -10.24
C GLU A 92 8.39 -9.90 -11.60
N SER A 93 8.89 -10.73 -12.52
CA SER A 93 8.19 -11.00 -13.77
C SER A 93 6.98 -11.91 -13.51
N PRO A 94 6.02 -11.99 -14.46
CA PRO A 94 4.81 -12.81 -14.25
C PRO A 94 5.09 -14.29 -13.97
N ASP A 95 6.25 -14.80 -14.35
CA ASP A 95 6.67 -16.18 -14.09
C ASP A 95 7.26 -16.37 -12.68
N GLY A 96 7.29 -15.31 -11.87
CA GLY A 96 7.81 -15.37 -10.51
C GLY A 96 9.30 -15.11 -10.38
N LYS A 97 9.98 -14.78 -11.47
CA LYS A 97 11.42 -14.50 -11.46
C LYS A 97 11.67 -13.09 -10.96
N GLU A 98 12.52 -12.96 -9.94
CA GLU A 98 12.89 -11.66 -9.38
C GLU A 98 13.83 -10.93 -10.34
N GLU A 99 13.43 -9.73 -10.75
CA GLU A 99 14.20 -8.88 -11.67
C GLU A 99 15.01 -7.80 -10.95
N ALA A 100 14.48 -7.31 -9.83
CA ALA A 100 15.14 -6.28 -9.04
C ALA A 100 14.69 -6.38 -7.59
N SER A 101 15.56 -5.95 -6.68
CA SER A 101 15.25 -5.95 -5.25
C SER A 101 15.96 -4.77 -4.59
N PHE A 102 15.23 -4.08 -3.70
CA PHE A 102 15.72 -2.89 -3.02
C PHE A 102 15.46 -3.01 -1.52
N ALA A 103 16.45 -2.68 -0.72
CA ALA A 103 16.26 -2.56 0.73
C ALA A 103 15.75 -1.16 1.04
N LEU A 104 14.71 -1.07 1.88
CA LEU A 104 14.10 0.18 2.31
C LEU A 104 14.37 0.39 3.80
N GLY A 105 14.98 1.48 4.11
CA GLY A 105 15.31 1.82 5.51
C GLY A 105 16.74 1.62 5.92
#